data_9078f758958005978a728d49fd5a791f
#
_entry.id   9078f758958005978a728d49fd5a791f
#
_cell.length_a   1.000
_cell.length_b   1.000
_cell.length_c   1.000
_cell.angle_alpha   90.00
_cell.angle_beta   90.00
_cell.angle_gamma   90.00
#
_symmetry.space_group_name_H-M   'P 1'
#
loop_
_entity.id
_entity.type
_entity.pdbx_description
1 polymer ?
#
loop_
_entity_poly.entity_id
_entity_poly.type
_entity_poly.pdbx_seq_one_letter_code
_entity_poly.pdbx_strand_id
1 'polypeptide(L)'
;MGQINKELMHKDAPIGVFDSGVGGLTVAREIMRQIPNEKIIYFGDTARVPYGSKSQKTVTRYSEQIVRFLRTFQVKTIVVACNTASAYALDTLEKDIDIPIVDVIKPGAKMATEVTRNGRIGVIATEATISSQMYTKYITNLNRSITIYEKACPLFVPLVEEGLWEDPVTDEIVRR
;
A
#
# COMPACT_ATOMS: atom_id res chain seq x y z
N MET A 1 6.62 32.73 -19.86
CA MET A 1 5.50 32.75 -18.88
C MET A 1 4.85 31.38 -18.63
N GLY A 2 5.00 30.37 -19.49
CA GLY A 2 4.32 29.08 -19.35
C GLY A 2 4.96 28.06 -18.38
N GLN A 3 6.27 28.09 -18.11
CA GLN A 3 6.93 27.11 -17.27
C GLN A 3 6.78 27.36 -15.75
N ILE A 4 6.84 28.63 -15.32
CA ILE A 4 6.70 28.98 -13.89
C ILE A 4 5.29 28.66 -13.36
N ASN A 5 4.23 28.80 -14.22
CA ASN A 5 2.88 28.48 -13.82
C ASN A 5 2.61 26.97 -13.70
N LYS A 6 3.33 26.15 -14.43
CA LYS A 6 3.19 24.68 -14.37
C LYS A 6 3.84 24.09 -13.12
N GLU A 7 5.00 24.62 -12.69
CA GLU A 7 5.68 24.20 -11.44
C GLU A 7 4.95 24.67 -10.18
N LEU A 8 4.36 25.88 -10.20
CA LEU A 8 3.57 26.39 -9.08
C LEU A 8 2.22 25.67 -8.94
N MET A 9 1.55 25.34 -10.05
CA MET A 9 0.33 24.52 -10.02
C MET A 9 0.59 23.10 -9.49
N HIS A 10 1.79 22.55 -9.67
CA HIS A 10 2.14 21.22 -9.13
C HIS A 10 2.35 21.20 -7.61
N LYS A 11 2.83 22.27 -7.00
CA LYS A 11 3.05 22.31 -5.53
C LYS A 11 1.76 22.27 -4.74
N ASP A 12 0.73 22.97 -5.18
CA ASP A 12 -0.57 23.07 -4.51
C ASP A 12 -1.54 21.95 -4.91
N ALA A 13 -1.14 21.09 -5.84
CA ALA A 13 -1.95 19.97 -6.28
C ALA A 13 -2.04 18.91 -5.16
N PRO A 14 -3.17 18.17 -5.04
CA PRO A 14 -3.36 17.22 -3.98
C PRO A 14 -2.51 15.95 -4.15
N ILE A 15 -2.32 15.24 -3.04
CA ILE A 15 -1.79 13.87 -3.01
C ILE A 15 -2.98 12.92 -3.19
N GLY A 16 -2.94 12.06 -4.21
CA GLY A 16 -3.88 10.96 -4.36
C GLY A 16 -3.45 9.77 -3.51
N VAL A 17 -4.33 9.27 -2.66
CA VAL A 17 -4.07 8.07 -1.85
C VAL A 17 -5.14 7.05 -2.15
N PHE A 18 -4.78 5.79 -2.43
CA PHE A 18 -5.79 4.76 -2.59
C PHE A 18 -5.47 3.45 -1.86
N ASP A 19 -6.54 2.77 -1.48
CA ASP A 19 -6.53 1.45 -0.86
C ASP A 19 -7.70 0.60 -1.39
N SER A 20 -7.63 -0.69 -1.18
CA SER A 20 -8.70 -1.63 -1.48
C SER A 20 -9.94 -1.48 -0.57
N GLY A 21 -9.80 -0.80 0.56
CA GLY A 21 -10.86 -0.64 1.56
C GLY A 21 -10.63 0.56 2.46
N VAL A 22 -10.60 0.32 3.77
CA VAL A 22 -10.44 1.36 4.79
C VAL A 22 -9.09 1.31 5.51
N GLY A 23 -8.30 0.24 5.33
CA GLY A 23 -7.01 0.07 5.99
C GLY A 23 -6.01 1.17 5.66
N GLY A 24 -6.02 1.66 4.43
CA GLY A 24 -5.18 2.76 3.95
C GLY A 24 -5.45 4.12 4.61
N LEU A 25 -6.55 4.27 5.38
CA LEU A 25 -6.78 5.46 6.20
C LEU A 25 -5.69 5.63 7.28
N THR A 26 -5.03 4.55 7.70
CA THR A 26 -3.88 4.63 8.61
C THR A 26 -2.71 5.34 7.94
N VAL A 27 -2.47 5.08 6.67
CA VAL A 27 -1.46 5.77 5.85
C VAL A 27 -1.84 7.23 5.63
N ALA A 28 -3.09 7.49 5.22
CA ALA A 28 -3.58 8.85 5.02
C ALA A 28 -3.47 9.69 6.29
N ARG A 29 -3.81 9.14 7.47
CA ARG A 29 -3.66 9.80 8.77
C ARG A 29 -2.21 10.17 9.05
N GLU A 30 -1.27 9.27 8.76
CA GLU A 30 0.14 9.53 8.99
C GLU A 30 0.69 10.61 8.03
N ILE A 31 0.25 10.63 6.78
CA ILE A 31 0.57 11.71 5.83
C ILE A 31 0.07 13.05 6.38
N MET A 32 -1.19 13.13 6.81
CA MET A 32 -1.76 14.36 7.39
C MET A 32 -1.00 14.83 8.64
N ARG A 33 -0.51 13.90 9.45
CA ARG A 33 0.27 14.21 10.65
C ARG A 33 1.66 14.77 10.30
N GLN A 34 2.31 14.21 9.28
CA GLN A 34 3.68 14.56 8.89
C GLN A 34 3.73 15.82 8.02
N ILE A 35 2.77 16.01 7.16
CA ILE A 35 2.70 17.10 6.19
C ILE A 35 1.30 17.73 6.19
N PRO A 36 0.91 18.42 7.28
CA PRO A 36 -0.48 18.85 7.53
C PRO A 36 -1.01 19.87 6.53
N ASN A 37 -0.16 20.52 5.76
CA ASN A 37 -0.55 21.52 4.76
C ASN A 37 -0.89 20.91 3.38
N GLU A 38 -0.69 19.61 3.21
CA GLU A 38 -0.98 18.93 1.96
C GLU A 38 -2.46 18.56 1.84
N LYS A 39 -3.02 18.81 0.66
CA LYS A 39 -4.36 18.32 0.33
C LYS A 39 -4.31 16.85 -0.03
N ILE A 40 -5.21 16.05 0.51
CA ILE A 40 -5.30 14.61 0.24
C ILE A 40 -6.65 14.29 -0.39
N ILE A 41 -6.62 13.49 -1.45
CA ILE A 41 -7.78 12.82 -2.03
C ILE A 41 -7.61 11.35 -1.77
N TYR A 42 -8.46 10.79 -0.91
CA TYR A 42 -8.45 9.37 -0.58
C TYR A 42 -9.52 8.62 -1.37
N PHE A 43 -9.14 7.48 -1.94
CA PHE A 43 -10.04 6.54 -2.60
C PHE A 43 -9.95 5.16 -1.96
N GLY A 44 -11.00 4.74 -1.27
CA GLY A 44 -11.16 3.36 -0.77
C GLY A 44 -12.07 2.55 -1.67
N ASP A 45 -11.59 1.47 -2.24
CA ASP A 45 -12.37 0.61 -3.16
C ASP A 45 -13.25 -0.40 -2.41
N THR A 46 -14.08 0.12 -1.51
CA THR A 46 -14.92 -0.68 -0.61
C THR A 46 -15.95 -1.57 -1.35
N ALA A 47 -16.27 -1.23 -2.59
CA ALA A 47 -17.20 -2.05 -3.40
C ALA A 47 -16.56 -3.34 -3.95
N ARG A 48 -15.21 -3.43 -3.97
CA ARG A 48 -14.46 -4.56 -4.57
C ARG A 48 -13.48 -5.22 -3.60
N VAL A 49 -13.56 -4.89 -2.33
CA VAL A 49 -12.80 -5.53 -1.25
C VAL A 49 -13.23 -7.01 -1.09
N PRO A 50 -12.36 -7.91 -0.59
CA PRO A 50 -10.92 -7.75 -0.36
C PRO A 50 -10.08 -7.97 -1.65
N TYR A 51 -8.93 -7.31 -1.75
CA TYR A 51 -7.99 -7.54 -2.87
C TYR A 51 -7.10 -8.76 -2.65
N GLY A 52 -6.86 -9.14 -1.41
CA GLY A 52 -5.89 -10.16 -1.01
C GLY A 52 -6.15 -11.57 -1.54
N SER A 53 -7.38 -11.87 -1.98
CA SER A 53 -7.78 -13.15 -2.58
C SER A 53 -7.97 -13.07 -4.11
N LYS A 54 -7.72 -11.89 -4.72
CA LYS A 54 -7.90 -11.69 -6.16
C LYS A 54 -6.62 -11.96 -6.94
N SER A 55 -6.77 -12.31 -8.22
CA SER A 55 -5.63 -12.48 -9.12
C SER A 55 -4.89 -11.17 -9.38
N GLN A 56 -3.60 -11.26 -9.67
CA GLN A 56 -2.79 -10.11 -10.05
C GLN A 56 -3.44 -9.29 -11.17
N LYS A 57 -3.92 -9.95 -12.24
CA LYS A 57 -4.60 -9.30 -13.36
C LYS A 57 -5.80 -8.46 -12.90
N THR A 58 -6.58 -8.97 -11.96
CA THR A 58 -7.76 -8.26 -11.43
C THR A 58 -7.35 -7.05 -10.60
N VAL A 59 -6.40 -7.23 -9.69
CA VAL A 59 -5.88 -6.15 -8.83
C VAL A 59 -5.25 -5.04 -9.67
N THR A 60 -4.41 -5.40 -10.66
CA THR A 60 -3.78 -4.42 -11.55
C THR A 60 -4.84 -3.61 -12.30
N ARG A 61 -5.83 -4.27 -12.91
CA ARG A 61 -6.93 -3.58 -13.61
C ARG A 61 -7.70 -2.63 -12.70
N TYR A 62 -7.98 -3.02 -11.46
CA TYR A 62 -8.67 -2.14 -10.51
C TYR A 62 -7.80 -0.94 -10.12
N SER A 63 -6.53 -1.16 -9.86
CA SER A 63 -5.58 -0.11 -9.54
C SER A 63 -5.42 0.91 -10.67
N GLU A 64 -5.35 0.45 -11.93
CA GLU A 64 -5.33 1.33 -13.11
C GLU A 64 -6.61 2.20 -13.20
N GLN A 65 -7.78 1.64 -12.91
CA GLN A 65 -9.03 2.38 -12.91
C GLN A 65 -9.06 3.47 -11.84
N ILE A 66 -8.57 3.14 -10.62
CA ILE A 66 -8.48 4.08 -9.51
C ILE A 66 -7.50 5.20 -9.84
N VAL A 67 -6.33 4.85 -10.35
CA VAL A 67 -5.30 5.82 -10.75
C VAL A 67 -5.84 6.78 -11.83
N ARG A 68 -6.52 6.25 -12.85
CA ARG A 68 -7.18 7.09 -13.86
C ARG A 68 -8.20 8.05 -13.24
N PHE A 69 -8.99 7.59 -12.29
CA PHE A 69 -9.94 8.44 -11.57
C PHE A 69 -9.23 9.51 -10.73
N LEU A 70 -8.23 9.15 -9.94
CA LEU A 70 -7.46 10.11 -9.14
C LEU A 70 -6.78 11.18 -10.00
N ARG A 71 -6.29 10.83 -11.19
CA ARG A 71 -5.69 11.78 -12.13
C ARG A 71 -6.67 12.86 -12.62
N THR A 72 -7.98 12.62 -12.60
CA THR A 72 -8.97 13.67 -12.95
C THR A 72 -8.95 14.83 -11.96
N PHE A 73 -8.42 14.63 -10.76
CA PHE A 73 -8.23 15.67 -9.74
C PHE A 73 -6.87 16.38 -9.84
N GLN A 74 -6.08 16.09 -10.89
CA GLN A 74 -4.76 16.70 -11.11
C GLN A 74 -3.79 16.47 -9.94
N VAL A 75 -3.81 15.29 -9.34
CA VAL A 75 -2.94 14.94 -8.23
C VAL A 75 -1.47 15.02 -8.63
N LYS A 76 -0.61 15.53 -7.75
CA LYS A 76 0.84 15.66 -7.98
C LYS A 76 1.62 14.37 -7.75
N THR A 77 1.09 13.45 -6.99
CA THR A 77 1.66 12.13 -6.69
C THR A 77 0.55 11.17 -6.28
N ILE A 78 0.81 9.87 -6.38
CA ILE A 78 -0.11 8.84 -5.93
C ILE A 78 0.57 7.98 -4.87
N VAL A 79 -0.11 7.76 -3.76
CA VAL A 79 0.28 6.82 -2.71
C VAL A 79 -0.59 5.57 -2.80
N VAL A 80 0.03 4.44 -3.07
CA VAL A 80 -0.60 3.12 -3.07
C VAL A 80 -0.57 2.59 -1.64
N ALA A 81 -1.63 2.87 -0.87
CA ALA A 81 -1.72 2.51 0.56
C ALA A 81 -2.09 1.04 0.80
N CYS A 82 -2.44 0.31 -0.26
CA CYS A 82 -2.77 -1.10 -0.24
C CYS A 82 -1.53 -1.97 -0.47
N ASN A 83 -1.18 -2.86 0.46
CA ASN A 83 -0.07 -3.81 0.28
C ASN A 83 -0.28 -4.73 -0.92
N THR A 84 -1.49 -5.26 -1.11
CA THR A 84 -1.81 -6.12 -2.26
C THR A 84 -1.69 -5.38 -3.59
N ALA A 85 -2.19 -4.14 -3.67
CA ALA A 85 -2.04 -3.34 -4.89
C ALA A 85 -0.57 -2.94 -5.13
N SER A 86 0.17 -2.58 -4.09
CA SER A 86 1.62 -2.34 -4.17
C SER A 86 2.37 -3.57 -4.71
N ALA A 87 2.00 -4.76 -4.22
CA ALA A 87 2.65 -6.01 -4.62
C ALA A 87 2.39 -6.39 -6.09
N TYR A 88 1.19 -6.14 -6.59
CA TYR A 88 0.74 -6.68 -7.88
C TYR A 88 0.68 -5.64 -9.01
N ALA A 89 0.43 -4.38 -8.70
CA ALA A 89 0.15 -3.36 -9.71
C ALA A 89 1.26 -2.32 -9.88
N LEU A 90 2.16 -2.16 -8.90
CA LEU A 90 3.12 -1.06 -8.89
C LEU A 90 3.94 -0.97 -10.17
N ASP A 91 4.55 -2.07 -10.60
CA ASP A 91 5.41 -2.12 -11.81
C ASP A 91 4.66 -1.70 -13.09
N THR A 92 3.35 -1.98 -13.16
CA THR A 92 2.49 -1.59 -14.29
C THR A 92 2.17 -0.10 -14.18
N LEU A 93 1.74 0.35 -12.99
CA LEU A 93 1.37 1.74 -12.77
C LEU A 93 2.54 2.71 -13.00
N GLU A 94 3.75 2.36 -12.53
CA GLU A 94 4.95 3.19 -12.74
C GLU A 94 5.33 3.36 -14.22
N LYS A 95 4.95 2.42 -15.10
CA LYS A 95 5.18 2.50 -16.54
C LYS A 95 4.14 3.35 -17.26
N ASP A 96 2.92 3.37 -16.74
CA ASP A 96 1.76 3.93 -17.45
C ASP A 96 1.44 5.38 -17.05
N ILE A 97 2.10 5.91 -16.02
CA ILE A 97 1.83 7.26 -15.52
C ILE A 97 3.11 8.07 -15.34
N ASP A 98 2.96 9.36 -15.60
CA ASP A 98 4.02 10.37 -15.64
C ASP A 98 4.18 11.17 -14.33
N ILE A 99 3.47 10.78 -13.27
CA ILE A 99 3.59 11.37 -11.94
C ILE A 99 4.20 10.37 -10.94
N PRO A 100 4.90 10.84 -9.91
CA PRO A 100 5.50 9.97 -8.90
C PRO A 100 4.49 9.06 -8.23
N ILE A 101 4.86 7.80 -8.04
CA ILE A 101 4.12 6.83 -7.24
C ILE A 101 4.95 6.43 -6.03
N VAL A 102 4.28 6.38 -4.88
CA VAL A 102 4.85 5.89 -3.62
C VAL A 102 4.03 4.69 -3.17
N ASP A 103 4.69 3.58 -2.90
CA ASP A 103 4.07 2.36 -2.36
C ASP A 103 4.35 2.20 -0.86
N VAL A 104 3.68 1.26 -0.20
CA VAL A 104 3.87 0.99 1.23
C VAL A 104 4.82 -0.17 1.52
N ILE A 105 5.17 -0.99 0.53
CA ILE A 105 6.05 -2.15 0.71
C ILE A 105 7.51 -1.72 0.84
N LYS A 106 8.01 -0.87 -0.08
CA LYS A 106 9.40 -0.39 -0.06
C LYS A 106 9.77 0.28 1.26
N PRO A 107 9.01 1.28 1.77
CA PRO A 107 9.32 1.91 3.06
C PRO A 107 9.15 0.93 4.23
N GLY A 108 8.17 0.02 4.20
CA GLY A 108 7.99 -1.01 5.21
C GLY A 108 9.16 -1.99 5.28
N ALA A 109 9.65 -2.46 4.14
CA ALA A 109 10.83 -3.32 4.04
C ALA A 109 12.10 -2.60 4.56
N LYS A 110 12.29 -1.33 4.19
CA LYS A 110 13.40 -0.52 4.68
C LYS A 110 13.36 -0.39 6.20
N MET A 111 12.24 0.03 6.77
CA MET A 111 12.07 0.16 8.22
C MET A 111 12.33 -1.16 8.93
N ALA A 112 11.80 -2.28 8.43
CA ALA A 112 12.04 -3.61 9.02
C ALA A 112 13.53 -3.97 9.06
N THR A 113 14.30 -3.63 8.02
CA THR A 113 15.76 -3.87 8.01
C THR A 113 16.52 -2.99 8.99
N GLU A 114 16.04 -1.79 9.25
CA GLU A 114 16.67 -0.84 10.18
C GLU A 114 16.41 -1.19 11.65
N VAL A 115 15.22 -1.75 11.96
CA VAL A 115 14.82 -2.01 13.36
C VAL A 115 15.14 -3.41 13.85
N THR A 116 15.36 -4.38 12.97
CA THR A 116 15.68 -5.75 13.39
C THR A 116 17.02 -5.79 14.16
N ARG A 117 17.02 -6.43 15.33
CA ARG A 117 18.21 -6.55 16.17
C ARG A 117 18.93 -7.90 16.01
N ASN A 118 18.19 -8.92 15.59
CA ASN A 118 18.69 -10.30 15.48
C ASN A 118 18.80 -10.79 14.03
N GLY A 119 18.60 -9.90 13.04
CA GLY A 119 18.64 -10.26 11.64
C GLY A 119 17.50 -11.19 11.18
N ARG A 120 16.39 -11.21 11.92
CA ARG A 120 15.20 -12.02 11.58
C ARG A 120 13.99 -11.13 11.45
N ILE A 121 13.21 -11.34 10.38
CA ILE A 121 11.98 -10.58 10.10
C ILE A 121 10.86 -11.56 9.78
N GLY A 122 9.73 -11.41 10.47
CA GLY A 122 8.48 -12.06 10.12
C GLY A 122 7.60 -11.13 9.31
N VAL A 123 7.06 -11.59 8.20
CA VAL A 123 6.09 -10.87 7.37
C VAL A 123 4.77 -11.63 7.39
N ILE A 124 3.74 -11.02 7.95
CA ILE A 124 2.37 -11.53 7.89
C ILE A 124 1.55 -10.60 6.98
N ALA A 125 0.82 -11.16 6.02
CA ALA A 125 0.07 -10.39 5.05
C ALA A 125 -1.04 -11.22 4.38
N THR A 126 -1.76 -10.61 3.43
CA THR A 126 -2.68 -11.34 2.57
C THR A 126 -1.93 -12.36 1.71
N GLU A 127 -2.65 -13.38 1.24
CA GLU A 127 -2.07 -14.41 0.36
C GLU A 127 -1.41 -13.80 -0.89
N ALA A 128 -2.05 -12.82 -1.52
CA ALA A 128 -1.50 -12.12 -2.69
C ALA A 128 -0.18 -11.40 -2.37
N THR A 129 -0.09 -10.72 -1.24
CA THR A 129 1.14 -10.01 -0.82
C THR A 129 2.28 -10.99 -0.57
N ILE A 130 2.02 -12.10 0.15
CA ILE A 130 3.04 -13.14 0.42
C ILE A 130 3.46 -13.83 -0.88
N SER A 131 2.51 -14.26 -1.71
CA SER A 131 2.81 -14.94 -2.98
C SER A 131 3.62 -14.07 -3.96
N SER A 132 3.52 -12.75 -3.85
CA SER A 132 4.31 -11.81 -4.66
C SER A 132 5.80 -11.80 -4.31
N GLN A 133 6.15 -12.22 -3.10
CA GLN A 133 7.49 -12.17 -2.51
C GLN A 133 8.16 -10.78 -2.53
N MET A 134 7.37 -9.71 -2.65
CA MET A 134 7.91 -8.35 -2.79
C MET A 134 8.65 -7.90 -1.52
N TYR A 135 8.14 -8.22 -0.31
CA TYR A 135 8.86 -7.94 0.93
C TYR A 135 10.21 -8.66 0.98
N THR A 136 10.23 -9.97 0.70
CA THR A 136 11.45 -10.77 0.63
C THR A 136 12.45 -10.19 -0.36
N LYS A 137 12.01 -9.85 -1.57
CA LYS A 137 12.84 -9.23 -2.59
C LYS A 137 13.46 -7.90 -2.11
N TYR A 138 12.66 -6.98 -1.55
CA TYR A 138 13.17 -5.69 -1.10
C TYR A 138 14.09 -5.81 0.12
N ILE A 139 13.74 -6.62 1.13
CA ILE A 139 14.57 -6.85 2.31
C ILE A 139 15.90 -7.47 1.91
N THR A 140 15.90 -8.50 1.05
CA THR A 140 17.12 -9.17 0.57
C THR A 140 18.02 -8.23 -0.23
N ASN A 141 17.43 -7.33 -1.04
CA ASN A 141 18.20 -6.33 -1.77
C ASN A 141 18.86 -5.30 -0.84
N LEU A 142 18.23 -4.96 0.28
CA LEU A 142 18.79 -4.05 1.28
C LEU A 142 19.85 -4.75 2.16
N ASN A 143 19.57 -5.98 2.60
CA ASN A 143 20.50 -6.73 3.44
C ASN A 143 20.29 -8.26 3.28
N ARG A 144 21.22 -8.91 2.61
CA ARG A 144 21.19 -10.37 2.33
C ARG A 144 21.40 -11.25 3.56
N SER A 145 21.88 -10.71 4.67
CA SER A 145 22.11 -11.48 5.90
C SER A 145 20.83 -11.68 6.72
N ILE A 146 19.75 -11.01 6.37
CA ILE A 146 18.48 -11.10 7.09
C ILE A 146 17.73 -12.38 6.68
N THR A 147 17.30 -13.13 7.68
CA THR A 147 16.39 -14.27 7.49
C THR A 147 14.95 -13.81 7.54
N ILE A 148 14.17 -14.16 6.52
CA ILE A 148 12.78 -13.72 6.37
C ILE A 148 11.85 -14.92 6.50
N TYR A 149 10.80 -14.77 7.30
CA TYR A 149 9.73 -15.74 7.49
C TYR A 149 8.43 -15.12 7.01
N GLU A 150 7.76 -15.72 6.05
CA GLU A 150 6.52 -15.23 5.49
C GLU A 150 5.35 -16.15 5.83
N LYS A 151 4.22 -15.57 6.24
CA LYS A 151 2.98 -16.32 6.48
C LYS A 151 1.78 -15.56 5.92
N ALA A 152 1.03 -16.20 5.05
CA ALA A 152 -0.26 -15.69 4.62
C ALA A 152 -1.30 -15.81 5.75
N CYS A 153 -2.00 -14.71 6.02
CA CYS A 153 -3.06 -14.63 7.03
C CYS A 153 -4.37 -14.16 6.36
N PRO A 154 -5.04 -15.02 5.58
CA PRO A 154 -6.20 -14.63 4.75
C PRO A 154 -7.41 -14.16 5.55
N LEU A 155 -7.52 -14.53 6.83
CA LEU A 155 -8.65 -14.17 7.68
C LEU A 155 -8.50 -12.80 8.35
N PHE A 156 -7.30 -12.21 8.43
CA PHE A 156 -7.09 -10.97 9.18
C PHE A 156 -7.85 -9.79 8.57
N VAL A 157 -7.84 -9.65 7.25
CA VAL A 157 -8.58 -8.55 6.59
C VAL A 157 -10.08 -8.69 6.82
N PRO A 158 -10.73 -9.85 6.58
CA PRO A 158 -12.15 -10.04 6.92
C PRO A 158 -12.48 -9.74 8.38
N LEU A 159 -11.68 -10.19 9.34
CA LEU A 159 -11.91 -9.93 10.75
C LEU A 159 -11.88 -8.42 11.08
N VAL A 160 -10.97 -7.68 10.48
CA VAL A 160 -10.89 -6.21 10.64
C VAL A 160 -12.08 -5.52 9.98
N GLU A 161 -12.43 -5.90 8.76
CA GLU A 161 -13.54 -5.31 7.99
C GLU A 161 -14.90 -5.53 8.69
N GLU A 162 -15.07 -6.69 9.36
CA GLU A 162 -16.27 -7.02 10.14
C GLU A 162 -16.24 -6.45 11.57
N GLY A 163 -15.19 -5.72 11.96
CA GLY A 163 -15.06 -5.11 13.28
C GLY A 163 -14.75 -6.09 14.41
N LEU A 164 -14.25 -7.28 14.09
CA LEU A 164 -13.99 -8.37 15.04
C LEU A 164 -12.57 -8.37 15.63
N TRP A 165 -11.82 -7.26 15.51
CA TRP A 165 -10.41 -7.21 15.95
C TRP A 165 -10.21 -7.42 17.46
N GLU A 166 -11.23 -7.16 18.30
CA GLU A 166 -11.21 -7.38 19.76
C GLU A 166 -12.02 -8.62 20.18
N ASP A 167 -12.50 -9.43 19.22
CA ASP A 167 -13.31 -10.62 19.50
C ASP A 167 -12.39 -11.80 19.90
N PRO A 168 -12.78 -12.63 20.90
CA PRO A 168 -12.03 -13.83 21.29
C PRO A 168 -11.78 -14.80 20.14
N VAL A 169 -12.62 -14.84 19.12
CA VAL A 169 -12.42 -15.66 17.93
C VAL A 169 -11.19 -15.21 17.16
N THR A 170 -10.90 -13.91 17.13
CA THR A 170 -9.70 -13.37 16.49
C THR A 170 -8.45 -13.78 17.23
N ASP A 171 -8.45 -13.77 18.56
CA ASP A 171 -7.33 -14.27 19.38
C ASP A 171 -7.02 -15.74 19.08
N GLU A 172 -8.04 -16.57 18.92
CA GLU A 172 -7.87 -17.98 18.59
C GLU A 172 -7.30 -18.16 17.17
N ILE A 173 -7.76 -17.37 16.20
CA ILE A 173 -7.24 -17.41 14.82
C ILE A 173 -5.79 -16.95 14.76
N VAL A 174 -5.40 -15.93 15.52
CA VAL A 174 -4.01 -15.42 15.57
C VAL A 174 -3.04 -16.45 16.16
N ARG A 175 -3.50 -17.28 17.11
CA ARG A 175 -2.68 -18.32 17.75
C ARG A 175 -2.43 -19.54 16.88
N ARG A 176 -3.22 -19.75 15.85
CA ARG A 176 -3.09 -20.88 14.90
C ARG A 176 -2.23 -20.54 13.70
#